data_2bef120e7ebd962061c34f5ee1ad1942
#
_entry.id   2bef120e7ebd962061c34f5ee1ad1942
#
_cell.length_a   1.000
_cell.length_b   1.000
_cell.length_c   1.000
_cell.angle_alpha   90.00
_cell.angle_beta   90.00
_cell.angle_gamma   90.00
#
_symmetry.space_group_name_H-M   'P 1'
#
loop_
_entity.id
_entity.type
_entity.pdbx_description
1 polymer ?
#
loop_
_entity_poly.entity_id
_entity_poly.type
_entity_poly.pdbx_seq_one_letter_code
_entity_poly.pdbx_strand_id
1 'polypeptide(L)'
;MSAFTKVGLDALLTPENCVLLLIDHQPFQLANVNSHEPTMVINNVTALARTAKVYGIPTILTTVNEGRGGAIFKQVQAVFPDQKPIDRTFINSWEDHRVVEAVKRTGRKKLVMAALWTEMCLAMPAIHAMGDGYDVYVVADASGGVSPEAHDMGIRRVQGAGAQPITWLGMAGELQRDWARTERLGEVAQIFIDHAGATGSVFLWETQLLRTSQGNAA
;
A
#
# COMPACT_ATOMS: atom_id res chain seq x y z
N MET A 1 -11.63 -6.38 -23.55
CA MET A 1 -10.14 -6.48 -23.58
C MET A 1 -9.66 -6.28 -22.18
N SER A 2 -8.73 -7.11 -21.68
CA SER A 2 -8.12 -6.86 -20.36
C SER A 2 -7.48 -5.47 -20.39
N ALA A 3 -7.81 -4.62 -19.40
CA ALA A 3 -7.31 -3.24 -19.38
C ALA A 3 -5.79 -3.19 -19.14
N PHE A 4 -5.22 -4.22 -18.49
CA PHE A 4 -3.78 -4.29 -18.22
C PHE A 4 -3.08 -5.12 -19.30
N THR A 5 -2.48 -4.43 -20.26
CA THR A 5 -1.73 -5.05 -21.36
C THR A 5 -0.22 -4.88 -21.26
N LYS A 6 0.28 -4.19 -20.22
CA LYS A 6 1.71 -3.94 -20.04
C LYS A 6 2.42 -5.18 -19.51
N VAL A 7 3.58 -5.46 -20.09
CA VAL A 7 4.47 -6.55 -19.70
C VAL A 7 5.90 -6.04 -19.62
N GLY A 8 6.81 -6.85 -19.05
CA GLY A 8 8.20 -6.46 -18.87
C GLY A 8 8.36 -5.32 -17.86
N LEU A 9 9.39 -4.51 -18.04
CA LEU A 9 9.71 -3.41 -17.11
C LEU A 9 8.61 -2.35 -17.01
N ASP A 10 7.83 -2.14 -18.07
CA ASP A 10 6.71 -1.20 -18.06
C ASP A 10 5.56 -1.63 -17.16
N ALA A 11 5.48 -2.92 -16.80
CA ALA A 11 4.53 -3.43 -15.83
C ALA A 11 4.97 -3.23 -14.38
N LEU A 12 6.25 -2.95 -14.12
CA LEU A 12 6.77 -2.83 -12.77
C LEU A 12 6.70 -1.40 -12.23
N LEU A 13 6.56 -1.29 -10.91
CA LEU A 13 6.56 -0.01 -10.20
C LEU A 13 7.97 0.57 -10.09
N THR A 14 8.06 1.89 -10.19
CA THR A 14 9.27 2.66 -9.86
C THR A 14 8.89 3.88 -9.02
N PRO A 15 9.86 4.47 -8.28
CA PRO A 15 9.60 5.69 -7.51
C PRO A 15 9.01 6.84 -8.33
N GLU A 16 9.31 6.89 -9.64
CA GLU A 16 8.94 7.98 -10.54
C GLU A 16 7.58 7.76 -11.22
N ASN A 17 7.09 6.50 -11.31
CA ASN A 17 5.92 6.19 -12.14
C ASN A 17 4.63 5.96 -11.36
N CYS A 18 4.67 5.85 -10.02
CA CYS A 18 3.51 5.50 -9.23
C CYS A 18 3.14 6.54 -8.16
N VAL A 19 1.87 6.50 -7.76
CA VAL A 19 1.28 7.25 -6.65
C VAL A 19 0.54 6.27 -5.74
N LEU A 20 0.61 6.48 -4.42
CA LEU A 20 -0.08 5.64 -3.44
C LEU A 20 -1.36 6.33 -2.96
N LEU A 21 -2.47 5.58 -2.91
CA LEU A 21 -3.75 6.00 -2.34
C LEU A 21 -4.14 5.03 -1.21
N LEU A 22 -4.12 5.51 0.03
CA LEU A 22 -4.54 4.79 1.22
C LEU A 22 -5.97 5.21 1.60
N ILE A 23 -6.90 4.25 1.59
CA ILE A 23 -8.34 4.51 1.66
C ILE A 23 -8.90 3.90 2.94
N ASP A 24 -9.40 4.75 3.82
CA ASP A 24 -10.27 4.40 4.94
C ASP A 24 -9.67 3.41 5.95
N HIS A 25 -8.36 3.50 6.19
CA HIS A 25 -7.70 2.73 7.25
C HIS A 25 -8.04 3.35 8.62
N GLN A 26 -9.30 3.15 9.04
CA GLN A 26 -9.93 3.73 10.22
C GLN A 26 -10.37 2.65 11.22
N PRO A 27 -10.52 2.97 12.52
CA PRO A 27 -10.90 2.00 13.54
C PRO A 27 -12.22 1.27 13.28
N PHE A 28 -13.25 1.99 12.80
CA PHE A 28 -14.56 1.39 12.51
C PHE A 28 -14.47 0.33 11.39
N GLN A 29 -13.73 0.64 10.33
CA GLN A 29 -13.54 -0.29 9.22
C GLN A 29 -12.73 -1.51 9.68
N LEU A 30 -11.67 -1.30 10.46
CA LEU A 30 -10.84 -2.39 10.96
C LEU A 30 -11.61 -3.34 11.88
N ALA A 31 -12.45 -2.81 12.77
CA ALA A 31 -13.25 -3.61 13.69
C ALA A 31 -14.21 -4.60 12.98
N ASN A 32 -14.49 -4.38 11.70
CA ASN A 32 -15.32 -5.24 10.87
C ASN A 32 -14.53 -6.08 9.86
N VAL A 33 -13.21 -6.01 9.87
CA VAL A 33 -12.36 -6.88 9.04
C VAL A 33 -12.31 -8.28 9.66
N ASN A 34 -12.68 -9.28 8.86
CA ASN A 34 -12.60 -10.70 9.22
C ASN A 34 -11.82 -11.53 8.18
N SER A 35 -11.33 -10.90 7.14
CA SER A 35 -10.52 -11.58 6.11
C SER A 35 -9.07 -11.81 6.54
N HIS A 36 -8.57 -10.97 7.44
CA HIS A 36 -7.20 -10.97 7.93
C HIS A 36 -7.19 -10.69 9.43
N GLU A 37 -6.12 -11.08 10.08
CA GLU A 37 -5.86 -10.69 11.45
C GLU A 37 -5.65 -9.15 11.49
N PRO A 38 -6.37 -8.39 12.35
CA PRO A 38 -6.35 -6.93 12.33
C PRO A 38 -4.97 -6.30 12.51
N THR A 39 -4.11 -6.87 13.36
CA THR A 39 -2.76 -6.33 13.60
C THR A 39 -1.86 -6.52 12.37
N MET A 40 -2.10 -7.57 11.57
CA MET A 40 -1.41 -7.77 10.30
C MET A 40 -1.77 -6.67 9.29
N VAL A 41 -3.05 -6.28 9.21
CA VAL A 41 -3.48 -5.18 8.32
C VAL A 41 -2.81 -3.86 8.72
N ILE A 42 -2.81 -3.54 10.03
CA ILE A 42 -2.14 -2.34 10.55
C ILE A 42 -0.63 -2.39 10.25
N ASN A 43 0.01 -3.52 10.49
CA ASN A 43 1.43 -3.72 10.19
C ASN A 43 1.74 -3.47 8.72
N ASN A 44 0.99 -4.11 7.83
CA ASN A 44 1.25 -4.10 6.40
C ASN A 44 0.98 -2.73 5.76
N VAL A 45 -0.11 -2.04 6.15
CA VAL A 45 -0.38 -0.68 5.65
C VAL A 45 0.64 0.32 6.18
N THR A 46 1.15 0.13 7.41
CA THR A 46 2.23 0.97 7.96
C THR A 46 3.53 0.74 7.19
N ALA A 47 3.88 -0.51 6.91
CA ALA A 47 5.04 -0.86 6.09
C ALA A 47 4.95 -0.27 4.68
N LEU A 48 3.77 -0.38 4.05
CA LEU A 48 3.48 0.21 2.75
C LEU A 48 3.66 1.73 2.75
N ALA A 49 3.11 2.41 3.76
CA ALA A 49 3.23 3.86 3.94
C ALA A 49 4.68 4.29 4.13
N ARG A 50 5.44 3.59 5.01
CA ARG A 50 6.87 3.85 5.23
C ARG A 50 7.69 3.63 3.96
N THR A 51 7.41 2.56 3.22
CA THR A 51 8.06 2.28 1.94
C THR A 51 7.81 3.41 0.95
N ALA A 52 6.57 3.85 0.79
CA ALA A 52 6.25 4.99 -0.07
C ALA A 52 7.01 6.27 0.34
N LYS A 53 7.10 6.55 1.65
CA LYS A 53 7.82 7.71 2.19
C LYS A 53 9.30 7.66 1.87
N VAL A 54 9.96 6.51 2.08
CA VAL A 54 11.41 6.32 1.81
C VAL A 54 11.73 6.54 0.34
N TYR A 55 10.87 6.06 -0.55
CA TYR A 55 11.05 6.23 -2.00
C TYR A 55 10.50 7.55 -2.56
N GLY A 56 9.98 8.44 -1.73
CA GLY A 56 9.44 9.73 -2.17
C GLY A 56 8.21 9.60 -3.06
N ILE A 57 7.42 8.54 -2.88
CA ILE A 57 6.20 8.32 -3.67
C ILE A 57 5.10 9.25 -3.15
N PRO A 58 4.49 10.06 -4.03
CA PRO A 58 3.33 10.85 -3.65
C PRO A 58 2.24 9.95 -3.05
N THR A 59 1.77 10.30 -1.86
CA THR A 59 0.78 9.51 -1.14
C THR A 59 -0.44 10.37 -0.83
N ILE A 60 -1.64 9.86 -1.12
CA ILE A 60 -2.90 10.48 -0.77
C ILE A 60 -3.56 9.64 0.32
N LEU A 61 -4.01 10.30 1.39
CA LEU A 61 -4.74 9.69 2.49
C LEU A 61 -6.22 10.08 2.40
N THR A 62 -7.12 9.11 2.58
CA THR A 62 -8.55 9.40 2.67
C THR A 62 -9.18 8.75 3.89
N THR A 63 -10.26 9.37 4.38
CA THR A 63 -11.17 8.82 5.38
C THR A 63 -12.60 8.89 4.86
N VAL A 64 -13.46 8.01 5.35
CA VAL A 64 -14.90 8.08 5.11
C VAL A 64 -15.62 8.41 6.41
N ASN A 65 -16.26 9.58 6.43
CA ASN A 65 -17.05 10.04 7.57
C ASN A 65 -16.26 9.91 8.90
N GLU A 66 -15.17 10.67 9.03
CA GLU A 66 -14.24 10.59 10.15
C GLU A 66 -14.95 10.74 11.52
N GLY A 67 -16.01 11.55 11.57
CA GLY A 67 -16.81 11.71 12.79
C GLY A 67 -17.47 10.42 13.27
N ARG A 68 -17.69 9.44 12.39
CA ARG A 68 -18.26 8.12 12.70
C ARG A 68 -17.21 7.02 12.68
N GLY A 69 -16.34 7.04 11.68
CA GLY A 69 -15.34 5.98 11.44
C GLY A 69 -14.09 6.10 12.30
N GLY A 70 -13.87 7.28 12.89
CA GLY A 70 -12.62 7.64 13.55
C GLY A 70 -11.58 8.18 12.57
N ALA A 71 -10.52 8.75 13.09
CA ALA A 71 -9.39 9.21 12.27
C ALA A 71 -8.63 8.03 11.66
N ILE A 72 -7.85 8.32 10.62
CA ILE A 72 -6.92 7.33 10.03
C ILE A 72 -5.99 6.75 11.11
N PHE A 73 -5.52 5.52 10.96
CA PHE A 73 -4.63 4.88 11.94
C PHE A 73 -3.47 5.78 12.32
N LYS A 74 -3.20 5.88 13.63
CA LYS A 74 -2.09 6.69 14.15
C LYS A 74 -0.75 6.29 13.53
N GLN A 75 -0.55 5.00 13.25
CA GLN A 75 0.66 4.47 12.64
C GLN A 75 0.86 5.01 11.22
N VAL A 76 -0.19 5.11 10.42
CA VAL A 76 -0.15 5.69 9.07
C VAL A 76 0.02 7.21 9.16
N GLN A 77 -0.73 7.88 10.03
CA GLN A 77 -0.63 9.33 10.22
C GLN A 77 0.77 9.75 10.69
N ALA A 78 1.44 8.94 11.52
CA ALA A 78 2.80 9.22 11.99
C ALA A 78 3.86 9.19 10.86
N VAL A 79 3.60 8.47 9.77
CA VAL A 79 4.46 8.50 8.56
C VAL A 79 4.30 9.83 7.81
N PHE A 80 3.09 10.41 7.82
CA PHE A 80 2.74 11.65 7.13
C PHE A 80 2.11 12.66 8.11
N PRO A 81 2.88 13.16 9.11
CA PRO A 81 2.32 13.93 10.23
C PRO A 81 1.65 15.23 9.80
N ASP A 82 2.14 15.86 8.74
CA ASP A 82 1.64 17.15 8.25
C ASP A 82 0.53 17.00 7.20
N GLN A 83 0.22 15.77 6.79
CA GLN A 83 -0.78 15.51 5.76
C GLN A 83 -2.16 15.26 6.39
N LYS A 84 -3.11 16.12 6.06
CA LYS A 84 -4.50 15.92 6.45
C LYS A 84 -5.19 14.98 5.46
N PRO A 85 -5.83 13.89 5.91
CA PRO A 85 -6.64 13.04 5.04
C PRO A 85 -7.80 13.81 4.39
N ILE A 86 -8.18 13.39 3.19
CA ILE A 86 -9.40 13.89 2.53
C ILE A 86 -10.59 13.12 3.12
N ASP A 87 -11.31 13.73 4.06
CA ASP A 87 -12.55 13.16 4.59
C ASP A 87 -13.71 13.34 3.61
N ARG A 88 -14.47 12.28 3.39
CA ARG A 88 -15.56 12.23 2.40
C ARG A 88 -16.74 11.38 2.88
N THR A 89 -17.86 11.45 2.15
CA THR A 89 -19.05 10.62 2.37
C THR A 89 -19.28 9.59 1.27
N PHE A 90 -18.68 9.76 0.10
CA PHE A 90 -18.74 8.78 -0.98
C PHE A 90 -18.08 7.47 -0.57
N ILE A 91 -18.73 6.34 -0.80
CA ILE A 91 -18.12 5.01 -0.62
C ILE A 91 -17.01 4.82 -1.65
N ASN A 92 -17.28 5.15 -2.91
CA ASN A 92 -16.29 5.17 -3.97
C ASN A 92 -15.48 6.47 -3.89
N SER A 93 -14.25 6.38 -3.39
CA SER A 93 -13.38 7.56 -3.26
C SER A 93 -13.06 8.25 -4.59
N TRP A 94 -13.18 7.54 -5.72
CA TRP A 94 -12.95 8.11 -7.05
C TRP A 94 -14.11 8.98 -7.56
N GLU A 95 -15.26 9.01 -6.85
CA GLU A 95 -16.36 9.95 -7.10
C GLU A 95 -16.15 11.30 -6.38
N ASP A 96 -15.20 11.40 -5.47
CA ASP A 96 -14.82 12.67 -4.86
C ASP A 96 -13.74 13.36 -5.72
N HIS A 97 -14.11 14.49 -6.34
CA HIS A 97 -13.22 15.25 -7.20
C HIS A 97 -11.90 15.66 -6.51
N ARG A 98 -11.91 15.88 -5.18
CA ARG A 98 -10.69 16.26 -4.42
C ARG A 98 -9.66 15.12 -4.43
N VAL A 99 -10.11 13.88 -4.36
CA VAL A 99 -9.24 12.70 -4.45
C VAL A 99 -8.67 12.56 -5.86
N VAL A 100 -9.53 12.63 -6.86
CA VAL A 100 -9.13 12.54 -8.27
C VAL A 100 -8.12 13.64 -8.64
N GLU A 101 -8.38 14.88 -8.24
CA GLU A 101 -7.48 16.00 -8.51
C GLU A 101 -6.16 15.88 -7.71
N ALA A 102 -6.18 15.34 -6.49
CA ALA A 102 -4.96 15.08 -5.75
C ALA A 102 -4.07 14.05 -6.47
N VAL A 103 -4.66 12.99 -7.00
CA VAL A 103 -3.93 11.99 -7.81
C VAL A 103 -3.44 12.61 -9.12
N LYS A 104 -4.28 13.31 -9.87
CA LYS A 104 -3.91 13.96 -11.14
C LYS A 104 -2.74 14.92 -11.01
N ARG A 105 -2.69 15.72 -9.93
CA ARG A 105 -1.59 16.66 -9.67
C ARG A 105 -0.23 16.00 -9.54
N THR A 106 -0.17 14.71 -9.21
CA THR A 106 1.10 13.97 -9.15
C THR A 106 1.70 13.71 -10.53
N GLY A 107 0.91 13.78 -11.59
CA GLY A 107 1.30 13.42 -12.96
C GLY A 107 1.57 11.92 -13.18
N ARG A 108 1.40 11.09 -12.14
CA ARG A 108 1.68 9.66 -12.18
C ARG A 108 0.51 8.90 -12.81
N LYS A 109 0.82 7.81 -13.53
CA LYS A 109 -0.19 6.98 -14.21
C LYS A 109 -0.41 5.62 -13.56
N LYS A 110 0.52 5.14 -12.75
CA LYS A 110 0.34 3.93 -11.97
C LYS A 110 -0.20 4.28 -10.58
N LEU A 111 -1.38 3.77 -10.29
CA LEU A 111 -2.08 4.03 -9.04
C LEU A 111 -2.02 2.78 -8.15
N VAL A 112 -1.25 2.86 -7.08
CA VAL A 112 -1.18 1.82 -6.05
C VAL A 112 -2.21 2.12 -4.99
N MET A 113 -3.06 1.15 -4.66
CA MET A 113 -4.20 1.33 -3.76
C MET A 113 -4.23 0.26 -2.68
N ALA A 114 -4.54 0.67 -1.45
CA ALA A 114 -4.92 -0.22 -0.35
C ALA A 114 -6.12 0.40 0.38
N ALA A 115 -7.06 -0.43 0.84
CA ALA A 115 -8.31 0.07 1.43
C ALA A 115 -8.96 -0.87 2.43
N LEU A 116 -9.77 -0.32 3.28
CA LEU A 116 -10.78 -0.99 4.09
C LEU A 116 -12.17 -0.46 3.70
N TRP A 117 -13.11 -1.27 3.11
CA TRP A 117 -13.02 -2.70 2.89
C TRP A 117 -12.70 -3.02 1.43
N THR A 118 -12.07 -4.16 1.19
CA THR A 118 -11.60 -4.58 -0.14
C THR A 118 -12.72 -4.63 -1.19
N GLU A 119 -13.86 -5.22 -0.85
CA GLU A 119 -15.00 -5.43 -1.76
C GLU A 119 -15.74 -4.14 -2.12
N MET A 120 -15.51 -3.05 -1.35
CA MET A 120 -16.18 -1.75 -1.52
C MET A 120 -15.19 -0.64 -1.81
N CYS A 121 -14.50 -0.16 -0.76
CA CYS A 121 -13.66 1.04 -0.83
C CYS A 121 -12.36 0.85 -1.63
N LEU A 122 -11.97 -0.41 -1.90
CA LEU A 122 -10.91 -0.71 -2.87
C LEU A 122 -11.50 -0.98 -4.26
N ALA A 123 -12.46 -1.91 -4.36
CA ALA A 123 -12.92 -2.42 -5.65
C ALA A 123 -13.56 -1.35 -6.53
N MET A 124 -14.43 -0.51 -5.96
CA MET A 124 -15.12 0.52 -6.75
C MET A 124 -14.18 1.59 -7.32
N PRO A 125 -13.32 2.24 -6.51
CA PRO A 125 -12.41 3.26 -7.05
C PRO A 125 -11.34 2.65 -7.96
N ALA A 126 -10.89 1.41 -7.73
CA ALA A 126 -9.95 0.73 -8.61
C ALA A 126 -10.52 0.55 -10.03
N ILE A 127 -11.76 0.05 -10.13
CA ILE A 127 -12.45 -0.14 -11.41
C ILE A 127 -12.71 1.22 -12.09
N HIS A 128 -13.13 2.22 -11.33
CA HIS A 128 -13.40 3.56 -11.87
C HIS A 128 -12.12 4.23 -12.39
N ALA A 129 -11.03 4.18 -11.61
CA ALA A 129 -9.73 4.74 -12.01
C ALA A 129 -9.16 4.09 -13.29
N MET A 130 -9.35 2.76 -13.47
CA MET A 130 -8.99 2.08 -14.71
C MET A 130 -9.78 2.60 -15.91
N GLY A 131 -11.07 2.92 -15.70
CA GLY A 131 -11.91 3.58 -16.71
C GLY A 131 -11.36 4.95 -17.15
N ASP A 132 -10.71 5.67 -16.22
CA ASP A 132 -10.04 6.95 -16.46
C ASP A 132 -8.59 6.80 -16.99
N GLY A 133 -8.17 5.58 -17.31
CA GLY A 133 -6.88 5.29 -17.96
C GLY A 133 -5.69 5.18 -17.01
N TYR A 134 -5.92 4.87 -15.72
CA TYR A 134 -4.85 4.53 -14.80
C TYR A 134 -4.49 3.04 -14.85
N ASP A 135 -3.21 2.72 -14.71
CA ASP A 135 -2.74 1.37 -14.43
C ASP A 135 -2.86 1.15 -12.91
N VAL A 136 -3.76 0.28 -12.48
CA VAL A 136 -4.08 0.11 -11.05
C VAL A 136 -3.40 -1.12 -10.48
N TYR A 137 -2.73 -0.94 -9.35
CA TYR A 137 -2.13 -1.98 -8.51
C TYR A 137 -2.86 -2.00 -7.17
N VAL A 138 -3.32 -3.16 -6.72
CA VAL A 138 -4.03 -3.30 -5.45
C VAL A 138 -3.19 -4.09 -4.46
N VAL A 139 -2.91 -3.49 -3.31
CA VAL A 139 -2.09 -4.12 -2.27
C VAL A 139 -3.01 -4.97 -1.39
N ALA A 140 -3.09 -6.26 -1.73
CA ALA A 140 -4.07 -7.16 -1.14
C ALA A 140 -3.86 -7.36 0.36
N ASP A 141 -2.62 -7.52 0.80
CA ASP A 141 -2.26 -7.76 2.20
C ASP A 141 -2.24 -6.52 3.10
N ALA A 142 -2.41 -5.32 2.52
CA ALA A 142 -2.66 -4.06 3.23
C ALA A 142 -4.12 -3.61 3.11
N SER A 143 -4.99 -4.47 2.55
CA SER A 143 -6.44 -4.31 2.43
C SER A 143 -7.14 -5.41 3.22
N GLY A 144 -8.40 -5.20 3.58
CA GLY A 144 -9.16 -6.19 4.32
C GLY A 144 -10.65 -6.08 4.02
N GLY A 145 -11.35 -7.22 4.03
CA GLY A 145 -12.79 -7.33 3.79
C GLY A 145 -13.54 -7.83 5.01
N VAL A 146 -14.87 -7.77 4.96
CA VAL A 146 -15.75 -8.21 6.07
C VAL A 146 -15.76 -9.74 6.26
N SER A 147 -15.25 -10.48 5.31
CA SER A 147 -15.00 -11.93 5.38
C SER A 147 -13.88 -12.31 4.41
N PRO A 148 -13.26 -13.51 4.55
CA PRO A 148 -12.32 -14.03 3.56
C PRO A 148 -12.92 -14.07 2.15
N GLU A 149 -14.17 -14.53 2.02
CA GLU A 149 -14.87 -14.60 0.74
C GLU A 149 -15.08 -13.21 0.12
N ALA A 150 -15.49 -12.20 0.93
CA ALA A 150 -15.69 -10.84 0.46
C ALA A 150 -14.39 -10.23 -0.07
N HIS A 151 -13.29 -10.41 0.69
CA HIS A 151 -11.96 -9.98 0.27
C HIS A 151 -11.54 -10.64 -1.05
N ASP A 152 -11.61 -11.97 -1.12
CA ASP A 152 -11.22 -12.73 -2.31
C ASP A 152 -12.03 -12.33 -3.55
N MET A 153 -13.36 -12.18 -3.39
CA MET A 153 -14.21 -11.72 -4.49
C MET A 153 -13.89 -10.28 -4.90
N GLY A 154 -13.59 -9.40 -3.96
CA GLY A 154 -13.12 -8.04 -4.24
C GLY A 154 -11.85 -8.03 -5.08
N ILE A 155 -10.82 -8.79 -4.68
CA ILE A 155 -9.54 -8.91 -5.41
C ILE A 155 -9.77 -9.53 -6.79
N ARG A 156 -10.52 -10.64 -6.90
CA ARG A 156 -10.82 -11.26 -8.20
C ARG A 156 -11.58 -10.34 -9.14
N ARG A 157 -12.51 -9.55 -8.60
CA ARG A 157 -13.29 -8.58 -9.38
C ARG A 157 -12.38 -7.50 -9.99
N VAL A 158 -11.51 -6.91 -9.20
CA VAL A 158 -10.60 -5.86 -9.71
C VAL A 158 -9.55 -6.44 -10.66
N GLN A 159 -9.05 -7.64 -10.38
CA GLN A 159 -8.14 -8.36 -11.27
C GLN A 159 -8.81 -8.68 -12.62
N GLY A 160 -10.05 -9.16 -12.60
CA GLY A 160 -10.85 -9.40 -13.82
C GLY A 160 -11.10 -8.12 -14.63
N ALA A 161 -11.16 -6.96 -13.98
CA ALA A 161 -11.25 -5.66 -14.64
C ALA A 161 -9.90 -5.15 -15.17
N GLY A 162 -8.77 -5.73 -14.76
CA GLY A 162 -7.42 -5.42 -15.25
C GLY A 162 -6.44 -4.87 -14.22
N ALA A 163 -6.82 -4.74 -12.94
CA ALA A 163 -5.89 -4.36 -11.88
C ALA A 163 -4.87 -5.48 -11.61
N GLN A 164 -3.70 -5.10 -11.09
CA GLN A 164 -2.64 -6.02 -10.69
C GLN A 164 -2.63 -6.17 -9.15
N PRO A 165 -3.00 -7.34 -8.60
CA PRO A 165 -2.80 -7.61 -7.19
C PRO A 165 -1.30 -7.73 -6.87
N ILE A 166 -0.89 -7.10 -5.78
CA ILE A 166 0.48 -7.10 -5.26
C ILE A 166 0.44 -7.14 -3.73
N THR A 167 1.55 -7.46 -3.09
CA THR A 167 1.73 -7.29 -1.64
C THR A 167 2.59 -6.07 -1.32
N TRP A 168 2.55 -5.59 -0.08
CA TRP A 168 3.40 -4.46 0.32
C TRP A 168 4.90 -4.80 0.15
N LEU A 169 5.28 -6.04 0.47
CA LEU A 169 6.66 -6.49 0.32
C LEU A 169 7.04 -6.63 -1.17
N GLY A 170 6.11 -7.10 -2.01
CA GLY A 170 6.30 -7.12 -3.47
C GLY A 170 6.54 -5.71 -4.03
N MET A 171 5.74 -4.72 -3.61
CA MET A 171 5.98 -3.32 -3.98
C MET A 171 7.37 -2.83 -3.52
N ALA A 172 7.75 -3.11 -2.27
CA ALA A 172 9.06 -2.72 -1.76
C ALA A 172 10.20 -3.33 -2.59
N GLY A 173 10.06 -4.59 -3.01
CA GLY A 173 11.01 -5.27 -3.90
C GLY A 173 11.09 -4.63 -5.29
N GLU A 174 9.95 -4.26 -5.89
CA GLU A 174 9.92 -3.57 -7.18
C GLU A 174 10.58 -2.19 -7.13
N LEU A 175 10.44 -1.47 -6.02
CA LEU A 175 11.03 -0.14 -5.83
C LEU A 175 12.54 -0.23 -5.55
N GLN A 176 12.98 -1.17 -4.73
CA GLN A 176 14.41 -1.42 -4.47
C GLN A 176 15.11 -1.98 -5.71
N ARG A 177 14.52 -2.99 -6.33
CA ARG A 177 14.90 -3.64 -7.58
C ARG A 177 16.32 -4.21 -7.65
N ASP A 178 17.30 -3.61 -6.97
CA ASP A 178 18.71 -4.00 -6.99
C ASP A 178 19.33 -3.69 -5.62
N TRP A 179 19.87 -4.71 -4.98
CA TRP A 179 20.54 -4.56 -3.68
C TRP A 179 21.85 -3.76 -3.76
N ALA A 180 22.40 -3.57 -4.97
CA ALA A 180 23.53 -2.68 -5.20
C ALA A 180 23.16 -1.19 -5.08
N ARG A 181 21.86 -0.85 -5.05
CA ARG A 181 21.39 0.51 -4.77
C ARG A 181 21.36 0.73 -3.27
N THR A 182 22.43 1.33 -2.75
CA THR A 182 22.68 1.44 -1.30
C THR A 182 22.11 2.70 -0.66
N GLU A 183 21.63 3.68 -1.44
CA GLU A 183 21.23 5.01 -0.96
C GLU A 183 20.10 4.98 0.08
N ARG A 184 19.20 3.98 -0.02
CA ARG A 184 18.06 3.80 0.91
C ARG A 184 18.08 2.46 1.63
N LEU A 185 19.16 1.69 1.45
CA LEU A 185 19.23 0.31 1.93
C LEU A 185 19.01 0.20 3.46
N GLY A 186 19.58 1.12 4.24
CA GLY A 186 19.41 1.14 5.69
C GLY A 186 17.96 1.36 6.12
N GLU A 187 17.26 2.28 5.48
CA GLU A 187 15.85 2.58 5.76
C GLU A 187 14.94 1.43 5.33
N VAL A 188 15.21 0.83 4.17
CA VAL A 188 14.47 -0.34 3.66
C VAL A 188 14.70 -1.56 4.55
N ALA A 189 15.93 -1.83 4.94
CA ALA A 189 16.26 -2.91 5.88
C ALA A 189 15.53 -2.73 7.22
N GLN A 190 15.46 -1.49 7.74
CA GLN A 190 14.72 -1.21 8.97
C GLN A 190 13.22 -1.47 8.81
N ILE A 191 12.62 -1.13 7.66
CA ILE A 191 11.21 -1.45 7.38
C ILE A 191 11.00 -2.97 7.37
N PHE A 192 11.93 -3.73 6.79
CA PHE A 192 11.84 -5.19 6.76
C PHE A 192 11.99 -5.79 8.15
N ILE A 193 12.94 -5.31 8.95
CA ILE A 193 13.11 -5.74 10.35
C ILE A 193 11.83 -5.51 11.16
N ASP A 194 11.22 -4.34 11.01
CA ASP A 194 10.05 -3.94 11.79
C ASP A 194 8.76 -4.65 11.33
N HIS A 195 8.62 -4.97 10.05
CA HIS A 195 7.33 -5.32 9.46
C HIS A 195 7.28 -6.64 8.68
N ALA A 196 8.41 -7.20 8.24
CA ALA A 196 8.42 -8.36 7.36
C ALA A 196 8.48 -9.72 8.12
N GLY A 197 8.14 -9.74 9.40
CA GLY A 197 8.05 -10.96 10.20
C GLY A 197 9.35 -11.78 10.18
N ALA A 198 9.26 -13.04 9.75
CA ALA A 198 10.44 -13.93 9.70
C ALA A 198 11.55 -13.39 8.78
N THR A 199 11.21 -12.74 7.67
CA THR A 199 12.21 -12.10 6.78
C THR A 199 12.96 -10.99 7.52
N GLY A 200 12.27 -10.16 8.30
CA GLY A 200 12.92 -9.15 9.15
C GLY A 200 13.84 -9.75 10.19
N SER A 201 13.43 -10.85 10.83
CA SER A 201 14.28 -11.59 11.77
C SER A 201 15.55 -12.11 11.13
N VAL A 202 15.46 -12.62 9.89
CA VAL A 202 16.66 -13.09 9.15
C VAL A 202 17.62 -11.93 8.88
N PHE A 203 17.14 -10.77 8.45
CA PHE A 203 17.97 -9.57 8.28
C PHE A 203 18.70 -9.18 9.58
N LEU A 204 17.99 -9.23 10.71
CA LEU A 204 18.57 -8.92 12.01
C LEU A 204 19.67 -9.93 12.39
N TRP A 205 19.41 -11.23 12.24
CA TRP A 205 20.36 -12.29 12.53
C TRP A 205 21.58 -12.25 11.63
N GLU A 206 21.41 -11.99 10.33
CA GLU A 206 22.53 -11.83 9.40
C GLU A 206 23.46 -10.71 9.88
N THR A 207 22.91 -9.55 10.27
CA THR A 207 23.70 -8.45 10.82
C THR A 207 24.46 -8.86 12.09
N GLN A 208 23.83 -9.62 12.99
CA GLN A 208 24.48 -10.12 14.20
C GLN A 208 25.60 -11.12 13.89
N LEU A 209 25.35 -12.08 12.98
CA LEU A 209 26.33 -13.08 12.59
C LEU A 209 27.56 -12.47 11.90
N LEU A 210 27.35 -11.50 10.99
CA LEU A 210 28.43 -10.80 10.32
C LEU A 210 29.29 -9.97 11.29
N ARG A 211 28.67 -9.32 12.27
CA ARG A 211 29.42 -8.61 13.33
C ARG A 211 30.25 -9.57 14.18
N THR A 212 29.73 -10.74 14.49
CA THR A 212 30.46 -11.76 15.26
C THR A 212 31.64 -12.29 14.47
N SER A 213 31.50 -12.51 13.17
CA SER A 213 32.59 -12.96 12.29
C SER A 213 33.70 -11.92 12.13
N GLN A 214 33.36 -10.63 12.11
CA GLN A 214 34.35 -9.54 12.07
C GLN A 214 35.08 -9.33 13.40
N GLY A 215 34.42 -9.64 14.53
CA GLY A 215 35.04 -9.57 15.87
C GLY A 215 36.02 -10.70 16.18
N ASN A 216 35.96 -11.83 15.46
CA ASN A 216 36.87 -12.97 15.64
C ASN A 216 38.07 -12.97 14.69
N ALA A 217 38.22 -11.92 13.87
CA ALA A 217 39.35 -11.75 12.95
C ALA A 217 40.43 -10.78 13.47
N ALA A 218 40.42 -10.50 14.80
CA ALA A 218 41.39 -9.64 15.48
C ALA A 218 42.32 -10.47 16.40
#